data_ff88e30f4973106477a5441d870e8925
#
_entry.id   ff88e30f4973106477a5441d870e8925
#
_cell.length_a   1.000
_cell.length_b   1.000
_cell.length_c   1.000
_cell.angle_alpha   90.00
_cell.angle_beta   90.00
_cell.angle_gamma   90.00
#
_symmetry.space_group_name_H-M   'P 1'
#
loop_
_entity.id
_entity.type
_entity.pdbx_description
1 polymer ?
#
loop_
_entity_poly.entity_id
_entity_poly.type
_entity_poly.pdbx_seq_one_letter_code
_entity_poly.pdbx_strand_id
1 'polypeptide(L)'
;NKRIKKLLASMAVFVSAVCVSTAVSGFTTQVYAEATIGTNISVKTSDNNYIRWATPVKAYLVNIGDGNLMRVQSDGSNVYVEYYNSELQVTDYKQIPTELSEFGGFYDGADAYYIVSGQSNPSESADVECFRITKYDKSWNRITSTGLYNCNTVGPFHAGSLRMTESDGYLFIRTSHTMYKSSDGYNHQANVTIQVDEKNMNITD
;
A
#
# COMPACT_ATOMS: atom_id res chain seq x y z
N ASN A 1 46.73 34.07 7.88
CA ASN A 1 46.66 33.29 9.08
C ASN A 1 45.89 31.99 8.79
N LYS A 2 46.62 30.87 8.61
CA LYS A 2 46.06 29.57 8.13
C LYS A 2 44.98 28.97 9.08
N ARG A 3 45.06 29.32 10.36
CA ARG A 3 44.07 28.80 11.35
C ARG A 3 42.70 29.48 11.24
N ILE A 4 42.69 30.78 10.96
CA ILE A 4 41.46 31.56 10.77
C ILE A 4 40.74 31.12 9.47
N LYS A 5 41.50 30.86 8.40
CA LYS A 5 40.93 30.35 7.15
C LYS A 5 40.32 28.95 7.28
N LYS A 6 40.93 28.07 8.12
CA LYS A 6 40.35 26.76 8.40
C LYS A 6 39.08 26.85 9.25
N LEU A 7 39.04 27.78 10.21
CA LEU A 7 37.85 27.99 11.04
C LEU A 7 36.69 28.56 10.23
N LEU A 8 36.98 29.52 9.35
CA LEU A 8 35.98 30.11 8.44
C LEU A 8 35.46 29.07 7.40
N ALA A 9 36.34 28.22 6.90
CA ALA A 9 35.91 27.13 6.00
C ALA A 9 35.04 26.09 6.73
N SER A 10 35.37 25.75 7.97
CA SER A 10 34.54 24.83 8.79
C SER A 10 33.20 25.47 9.18
N MET A 11 33.19 26.80 9.48
CA MET A 11 31.93 27.50 9.73
C MET A 11 31.06 27.63 8.45
N ALA A 12 31.71 27.86 7.28
CA ALA A 12 30.99 27.97 6.03
C ALA A 12 30.32 26.63 5.63
N VAL A 13 31.00 25.50 5.89
CA VAL A 13 30.42 24.16 5.66
C VAL A 13 29.28 23.85 6.66
N PHE A 14 29.41 24.31 7.92
CA PHE A 14 28.36 24.13 8.91
C PHE A 14 27.15 25.05 8.65
N VAL A 15 27.38 26.28 8.20
CA VAL A 15 26.30 27.22 7.85
C VAL A 15 25.56 26.77 6.58
N SER A 16 26.29 26.24 5.60
CA SER A 16 25.64 25.68 4.40
C SER A 16 24.82 24.40 4.70
N ALA A 17 25.29 23.54 5.61
CA ALA A 17 24.52 22.39 6.04
C ALA A 17 23.26 22.78 6.83
N VAL A 18 23.38 23.84 7.68
CA VAL A 18 22.22 24.35 8.45
C VAL A 18 21.27 25.15 7.55
N CYS A 19 21.78 25.90 6.56
CA CYS A 19 20.92 26.59 5.60
C CYS A 19 20.18 25.64 4.65
N VAL A 20 20.78 24.52 4.29
CA VAL A 20 20.08 23.47 3.53
C VAL A 20 18.99 22.83 4.39
N SER A 21 19.24 22.61 5.68
CA SER A 21 18.21 22.05 6.58
C SER A 21 17.07 23.03 6.91
N THR A 22 17.32 24.34 6.90
CA THR A 22 16.28 25.35 7.18
C THR A 22 15.51 25.79 5.93
N ALA A 23 16.11 25.71 4.74
CA ALA A 23 15.40 25.92 3.48
C ALA A 23 14.41 24.77 3.16
N VAL A 24 14.58 23.64 3.83
CA VAL A 24 13.80 22.41 3.67
C VAL A 24 12.67 22.29 4.69
N SER A 25 12.36 23.32 5.49
CA SER A 25 11.17 23.24 6.36
C SER A 25 9.84 23.18 5.60
N GLY A 26 9.83 23.45 4.29
CA GLY A 26 8.74 23.07 3.38
C GLY A 26 8.98 21.76 2.62
N PHE A 27 10.18 21.19 2.75
CA PHE A 27 10.65 19.95 2.09
C PHE A 27 11.11 18.90 3.10
N THR A 28 10.49 18.86 4.26
CA THR A 28 10.64 17.72 5.18
C THR A 28 10.38 16.40 4.48
N THR A 29 9.59 16.45 3.42
CA THR A 29 9.37 15.34 2.50
C THR A 29 10.65 14.86 1.83
N GLN A 30 11.55 15.75 1.43
CA GLN A 30 12.73 15.37 0.66
C GLN A 30 13.80 14.66 1.51
N VAL A 31 14.07 15.13 2.71
CA VAL A 31 14.96 14.44 3.66
C VAL A 31 14.35 13.11 4.08
N TYR A 32 13.05 13.09 4.21
CA TYR A 32 12.28 11.92 4.53
C TYR A 32 12.31 10.90 3.39
N ALA A 33 12.22 11.38 2.17
CA ALA A 33 12.26 10.60 0.97
C ALA A 33 13.62 9.93 0.73
N GLU A 34 14.72 10.64 0.95
CA GLU A 34 16.06 10.09 0.86
C GLU A 34 16.29 8.97 1.89
N ALA A 35 15.83 9.16 3.11
CA ALA A 35 15.87 8.12 4.13
C ALA A 35 15.00 6.91 3.76
N THR A 36 13.93 7.12 3.02
CA THR A 36 13.01 6.06 2.58
C THR A 36 13.59 5.23 1.44
N ILE A 37 14.37 5.81 0.54
CA ILE A 37 15.05 5.08 -0.54
C ILE A 37 16.07 4.07 0.03
N GLY A 38 16.79 4.44 1.08
CA GLY A 38 17.76 3.57 1.72
C GLY A 38 17.18 2.63 2.79
N THR A 39 16.10 3.06 3.42
CA THR A 39 15.42 2.34 4.51
C THR A 39 13.98 2.03 4.15
N ASN A 40 13.79 1.55 2.97
CA ASN A 40 12.51 1.14 2.44
C ASN A 40 11.64 0.50 3.54
N ILE A 41 10.39 0.93 3.66
CA ILE A 41 9.42 0.37 4.61
C ILE A 41 9.32 -1.16 4.43
N SER A 42 9.47 -1.64 3.22
CA SER A 42 9.55 -3.07 2.92
C SER A 42 10.75 -3.77 3.57
N VAL A 43 11.80 -3.06 3.96
CA VAL A 43 12.94 -3.66 4.68
C VAL A 43 12.53 -4.14 6.06
N LYS A 44 11.51 -3.53 6.67
CA LYS A 44 10.95 -4.02 7.92
C LYS A 44 10.20 -5.35 7.77
N THR A 45 9.95 -5.77 6.55
CA THR A 45 9.38 -7.09 6.26
C THR A 45 10.44 -8.15 6.05
N SER A 46 11.70 -7.82 6.23
CA SER A 46 12.83 -8.74 6.15
C SER A 46 12.99 -9.63 7.39
N ASP A 47 11.95 -9.75 8.18
CA ASP A 47 11.85 -10.66 9.31
C ASP A 47 11.81 -12.15 8.89
N ASN A 48 12.50 -12.49 7.80
CA ASN A 48 12.66 -13.84 7.26
C ASN A 48 11.37 -14.56 6.88
N ASN A 49 10.29 -13.81 6.67
CA ASN A 49 9.01 -14.39 6.24
C ASN A 49 8.96 -14.78 4.75
N TYR A 50 10.08 -14.72 4.05
CA TYR A 50 10.18 -15.23 2.68
C TYR A 50 9.87 -16.74 2.59
N ILE A 51 10.00 -17.48 3.68
CA ILE A 51 9.58 -18.88 3.77
C ILE A 51 8.06 -19.05 3.73
N ARG A 52 7.32 -18.00 3.93
CA ARG A 52 5.87 -17.99 3.69
C ARG A 52 5.59 -17.63 2.26
N TRP A 53 5.68 -18.60 1.39
CA TRP A 53 5.32 -18.50 -0.02
C TRP A 53 3.92 -17.91 -0.27
N ALA A 54 3.10 -17.87 0.75
CA ALA A 54 1.72 -17.38 0.76
C ALA A 54 1.57 -15.94 1.30
N THR A 55 2.66 -15.19 1.41
CA THR A 55 2.57 -13.79 1.86
C THR A 55 2.04 -12.90 0.72
N PRO A 56 0.98 -12.09 0.95
CA PRO A 56 0.50 -11.14 -0.04
C PRO A 56 1.59 -10.17 -0.49
N VAL A 57 1.52 -9.76 -1.76
CA VAL A 57 2.36 -8.67 -2.28
C VAL A 57 1.99 -7.38 -1.57
N LYS A 58 2.97 -6.73 -0.96
CA LYS A 58 2.76 -5.49 -0.19
C LYS A 58 3.30 -4.24 -0.88
N ALA A 59 3.97 -4.39 -2.03
CA ALA A 59 4.53 -3.28 -2.78
C ALA A 59 4.23 -3.44 -4.27
N TYR A 60 3.86 -2.36 -4.90
CA TYR A 60 3.50 -2.28 -6.32
C TYR A 60 4.27 -1.14 -6.97
N LEU A 61 4.73 -1.36 -8.19
CA LEU A 61 5.35 -0.34 -9.02
C LEU A 61 4.50 -0.10 -10.25
N VAL A 62 4.24 1.17 -10.53
CA VAL A 62 3.46 1.63 -11.68
C VAL A 62 4.32 2.57 -12.51
N ASN A 63 4.38 2.34 -13.82
CA ASN A 63 4.98 3.29 -14.75
C ASN A 63 3.96 4.41 -15.00
N ILE A 64 4.29 5.64 -14.61
CA ILE A 64 3.42 6.82 -14.78
C ILE A 64 3.85 7.72 -15.95
N GLY A 65 4.70 7.22 -16.84
CA GLY A 65 5.18 7.93 -18.02
C GLY A 65 6.49 8.69 -17.81
N ASP A 66 7.12 9.07 -18.90
CA ASP A 66 8.35 9.89 -18.95
C ASP A 66 9.51 9.35 -18.07
N GLY A 67 9.57 8.04 -17.90
CA GLY A 67 10.55 7.38 -17.04
C GLY A 67 10.25 7.49 -15.53
N ASN A 68 9.11 8.09 -15.16
CA ASN A 68 8.69 8.24 -13.77
C ASN A 68 7.95 7.00 -13.27
N LEU A 69 8.05 6.74 -11.99
CA LEU A 69 7.39 5.61 -11.32
C LEU A 69 6.55 6.08 -10.13
N MET A 70 5.49 5.36 -9.86
CA MET A 70 4.76 5.42 -8.61
C MET A 70 4.94 4.10 -7.87
N ARG A 71 5.33 4.14 -6.60
CA ARG A 71 5.35 2.98 -5.71
C ARG A 71 4.21 3.09 -4.71
N VAL A 72 3.40 2.04 -4.62
CA VAL A 72 2.35 1.91 -3.61
C VAL A 72 2.70 0.74 -2.70
N GLN A 73 2.83 0.99 -1.40
CA GLN A 73 3.34 0.02 -0.46
C GLN A 73 2.66 0.14 0.90
N SER A 74 2.41 -0.99 1.56
CA SER A 74 1.88 -1.02 2.93
C SER A 74 2.93 -1.46 3.94
N ASP A 75 2.93 -0.80 5.11
CA ASP A 75 3.64 -1.24 6.32
C ASP A 75 2.73 -2.01 7.30
N GLY A 76 1.48 -2.26 6.91
CA GLY A 76 0.44 -2.90 7.73
C GLY A 76 -0.49 -1.92 8.43
N SER A 77 -0.07 -0.69 8.68
CA SER A 77 -0.90 0.37 9.29
C SER A 77 -1.30 1.46 8.31
N ASN A 78 -0.42 1.70 7.34
CA ASN A 78 -0.60 2.71 6.32
C ASN A 78 -0.23 2.16 4.94
N VAL A 79 -0.78 2.81 3.93
CA VAL A 79 -0.34 2.70 2.54
C VAL A 79 0.45 3.96 2.21
N TYR A 80 1.66 3.79 1.72
CA TYR A 80 2.53 4.86 1.26
C TYR A 80 2.54 4.87 -0.26
N VAL A 81 2.31 6.03 -0.83
CA VAL A 81 2.41 6.29 -2.26
C VAL A 81 3.59 7.21 -2.46
N GLU A 82 4.59 6.77 -3.18
CA GLU A 82 5.80 7.53 -3.47
C GLU A 82 5.95 7.71 -4.96
N TYR A 83 6.32 8.90 -5.38
CA TYR A 83 6.55 9.25 -6.77
C TYR A 83 8.04 9.41 -7.01
N TYR A 84 8.53 8.84 -8.08
CA TYR A 84 9.94 8.85 -8.46
C TYR A 84 10.08 9.46 -9.86
N ASN A 85 11.09 10.31 -10.04
CA ASN A 85 11.48 10.79 -11.36
C ASN A 85 12.29 9.72 -12.12
N SER A 86 12.69 10.04 -13.37
CA SER A 86 13.49 9.15 -14.23
C SER A 86 14.87 8.81 -13.66
N GLU A 87 15.36 9.57 -12.68
CA GLU A 87 16.61 9.34 -11.97
C GLU A 87 16.42 8.54 -10.67
N LEU A 88 15.20 8.03 -10.46
CA LEU A 88 14.78 7.27 -9.28
C LEU A 88 14.87 8.07 -7.97
N GLN A 89 14.78 9.39 -8.05
CA GLN A 89 14.70 10.26 -6.87
C GLN A 89 13.22 10.42 -6.49
N VAL A 90 12.91 10.34 -5.20
CA VAL A 90 11.56 10.61 -4.71
C VAL A 90 11.24 12.09 -4.87
N THR A 91 10.14 12.40 -5.55
CA THR A 91 9.68 13.75 -5.82
C THR A 91 8.46 14.15 -5.01
N ASP A 92 7.65 13.19 -4.60
CA ASP A 92 6.46 13.41 -3.76
C ASP A 92 6.08 12.12 -3.04
N TYR A 93 5.30 12.23 -1.96
CA TYR A 93 4.71 11.07 -1.30
C TYR A 93 3.38 11.39 -0.63
N LYS A 94 2.56 10.35 -0.42
CA LYS A 94 1.33 10.41 0.37
C LYS A 94 1.30 9.24 1.34
N GLN A 95 0.62 9.45 2.46
CA GLN A 95 0.34 8.42 3.45
C GLN A 95 -1.17 8.30 3.62
N ILE A 96 -1.70 7.10 3.46
CA ILE A 96 -3.12 6.78 3.52
C ILE A 96 -3.31 5.74 4.61
N PRO A 97 -4.12 5.96 5.65
CA PRO A 97 -4.42 4.95 6.66
C PRO A 97 -5.06 3.71 6.04
N THR A 98 -4.65 2.53 6.46
CA THR A 98 -5.32 1.29 6.08
C THR A 98 -6.70 1.24 6.71
N GLU A 99 -7.76 1.01 5.92
CA GLU A 99 -9.13 1.06 6.41
C GLU A 99 -9.55 -0.17 7.21
N LEU A 100 -8.99 -1.35 6.88
CA LEU A 100 -9.04 -2.56 7.69
C LEU A 100 -7.61 -3.01 8.01
N SER A 101 -7.45 -3.88 8.98
CA SER A 101 -6.14 -4.20 9.58
C SER A 101 -5.13 -4.90 8.65
N GLU A 102 -5.60 -5.47 7.54
CA GLU A 102 -4.77 -6.23 6.61
C GLU A 102 -4.81 -5.60 5.22
N PHE A 103 -3.65 -5.29 4.66
CA PHE A 103 -3.53 -4.83 3.29
C PHE A 103 -3.54 -6.03 2.34
N GLY A 104 -4.53 -6.09 1.46
CA GLY A 104 -4.67 -7.15 0.46
C GLY A 104 -3.99 -6.84 -0.86
N GLY A 105 -4.10 -5.59 -1.32
CA GLY A 105 -3.50 -5.21 -2.59
C GLY A 105 -3.93 -3.84 -3.11
N PHE A 106 -3.27 -3.45 -4.18
CA PHE A 106 -3.49 -2.21 -4.91
C PHE A 106 -3.68 -2.51 -6.41
N TYR A 107 -4.51 -1.73 -7.07
CA TYR A 107 -4.72 -1.77 -8.51
C TYR A 107 -4.78 -0.36 -9.11
N ASP A 108 -4.00 -0.17 -10.17
CA ASP A 108 -4.03 1.03 -11.00
C ASP A 108 -5.04 0.80 -12.12
N GLY A 109 -6.30 1.14 -11.86
CA GLY A 109 -7.37 1.07 -12.85
C GLY A 109 -7.32 2.22 -13.85
N ALA A 110 -8.12 2.15 -14.92
CA ALA A 110 -8.13 3.16 -15.97
C ALA A 110 -8.44 4.57 -15.43
N ASP A 111 -9.50 4.69 -14.66
CA ASP A 111 -10.00 5.99 -14.17
C ASP A 111 -9.82 6.21 -12.66
N ALA A 112 -9.42 5.17 -11.92
CA ALA A 112 -9.35 5.19 -10.47
C ALA A 112 -8.22 4.30 -9.94
N TYR A 113 -7.82 4.55 -8.70
CA TYR A 113 -7.02 3.62 -7.91
C TYR A 113 -7.91 2.82 -6.96
N TYR A 114 -7.57 1.56 -6.77
CA TYR A 114 -8.27 0.69 -5.85
C TYR A 114 -7.32 0.09 -4.81
N ILE A 115 -7.71 0.16 -3.55
CA ILE A 115 -7.06 -0.56 -2.46
C ILE A 115 -8.04 -1.57 -1.90
N VAL A 116 -7.60 -2.81 -1.78
CA VAL A 116 -8.34 -3.85 -1.07
C VAL A 116 -7.68 -4.07 0.28
N SER A 117 -8.47 -3.95 1.32
CA SER A 117 -8.06 -4.26 2.69
C SER A 117 -8.97 -5.33 3.27
N GLY A 118 -8.57 -5.95 4.35
CA GLY A 118 -9.34 -6.97 5.04
C GLY A 118 -9.07 -6.98 6.54
N GLN A 119 -9.83 -7.80 7.23
CA GLN A 119 -9.60 -8.11 8.63
C GLN A 119 -10.03 -9.52 8.97
N SER A 120 -9.35 -10.10 9.96
CA SER A 120 -9.66 -11.42 10.46
C SER A 120 -11.01 -11.46 11.19
N ASN A 121 -11.71 -12.59 11.04
CA ASN A 121 -13.01 -12.87 11.63
C ASN A 121 -12.98 -14.21 12.40
N PRO A 122 -12.24 -14.30 13.51
CA PRO A 122 -12.10 -15.55 14.26
C PRO A 122 -13.38 -16.01 14.94
N SER A 123 -14.35 -15.12 15.08
CA SER A 123 -15.68 -15.44 15.61
C SER A 123 -16.63 -16.07 14.58
N GLU A 124 -16.22 -16.12 13.32
CA GLU A 124 -17.05 -16.63 12.20
C GLU A 124 -18.41 -15.92 12.10
N SER A 125 -18.43 -14.62 12.47
CA SER A 125 -19.65 -13.81 12.46
C SER A 125 -20.00 -13.33 11.06
N ALA A 126 -21.27 -13.39 10.70
CA ALA A 126 -21.77 -12.82 9.46
C ALA A 126 -21.73 -11.29 9.42
N ASP A 127 -21.62 -10.64 10.58
CA ASP A 127 -21.65 -9.17 10.70
C ASP A 127 -20.25 -8.53 10.55
N VAL A 128 -19.18 -9.33 10.46
CA VAL A 128 -17.83 -8.83 10.28
C VAL A 128 -17.57 -8.57 8.81
N GLU A 129 -17.13 -7.36 8.50
CA GLU A 129 -16.63 -6.99 7.18
C GLU A 129 -15.26 -7.61 6.96
N CYS A 130 -15.18 -8.68 6.18
CA CYS A 130 -13.91 -9.38 5.96
C CYS A 130 -13.05 -8.77 4.87
N PHE A 131 -13.66 -8.10 3.89
CA PHE A 131 -12.96 -7.41 2.81
C PHE A 131 -13.58 -6.04 2.59
N ARG A 132 -12.75 -5.06 2.27
CA ARG A 132 -13.17 -3.72 1.84
C ARG A 132 -12.42 -3.34 0.58
N ILE A 133 -13.16 -2.86 -0.40
CA ILE A 133 -12.64 -2.30 -1.63
C ILE A 133 -12.86 -0.80 -1.59
N THR A 134 -11.78 -0.03 -1.56
CA THR A 134 -11.83 1.43 -1.52
C THR A 134 -11.37 2.00 -2.84
N LYS A 135 -12.17 2.90 -3.40
CA LYS A 135 -11.92 3.62 -4.66
C LYS A 135 -11.39 5.02 -4.36
N TYR A 136 -10.30 5.38 -5.03
CA TYR A 136 -9.70 6.71 -5.01
C TYR A 136 -9.65 7.29 -6.41
N ASP A 137 -9.72 8.62 -6.55
CA ASP A 137 -9.38 9.27 -7.81
C ASP A 137 -7.87 9.21 -8.09
N LYS A 138 -7.45 9.63 -9.28
CA LYS A 138 -6.03 9.63 -9.66
C LYS A 138 -5.18 10.66 -8.90
N SER A 139 -5.79 11.48 -8.05
CA SER A 139 -5.13 12.37 -7.08
C SER A 139 -5.09 11.80 -5.67
N TRP A 140 -5.57 10.56 -5.48
CA TRP A 140 -5.70 9.86 -4.20
C TRP A 140 -6.73 10.47 -3.24
N ASN A 141 -7.71 11.23 -3.74
CA ASN A 141 -8.86 11.56 -2.93
C ASN A 141 -9.77 10.32 -2.84
N ARG A 142 -10.18 9.98 -1.63
CA ARG A 142 -11.10 8.87 -1.41
C ARG A 142 -12.47 9.22 -2.01
N ILE A 143 -12.95 8.39 -2.91
CA ILE A 143 -14.28 8.56 -3.54
C ILE A 143 -15.32 7.81 -2.70
N THR A 144 -15.17 6.49 -2.57
CA THR A 144 -16.14 5.62 -1.89
C THR A 144 -15.51 4.26 -1.56
N SER A 145 -16.24 3.41 -0.87
CA SER A 145 -15.85 2.01 -0.64
C SER A 145 -17.06 1.10 -0.58
N THR A 146 -16.83 -0.18 -0.75
CA THR A 146 -17.80 -1.26 -0.50
C THR A 146 -17.16 -2.35 0.34
N GLY A 147 -17.96 -3.02 1.16
CA GLY A 147 -17.53 -4.09 2.05
C GLY A 147 -18.21 -5.42 1.78
N LEU A 148 -17.47 -6.51 1.95
CA LEU A 148 -17.98 -7.87 1.85
C LEU A 148 -18.11 -8.49 3.23
N TYR A 149 -19.36 -8.84 3.56
CA TYR A 149 -19.79 -9.46 4.80
C TYR A 149 -20.29 -10.87 4.51
N ASN A 150 -20.46 -11.69 5.55
CA ASN A 150 -21.03 -13.04 5.44
C ASN A 150 -20.43 -13.87 4.29
N CYS A 151 -19.13 -13.80 4.13
CA CYS A 151 -18.41 -14.37 3.00
C CYS A 151 -17.61 -15.64 3.36
N ASN A 152 -18.01 -16.35 4.41
CA ASN A 152 -17.36 -17.57 4.86
C ASN A 152 -15.85 -17.43 5.05
N THR A 153 -15.40 -16.29 5.66
CA THR A 153 -13.99 -15.96 5.80
C THR A 153 -13.63 -15.76 7.26
N VAL A 154 -12.63 -16.50 7.73
CA VAL A 154 -11.93 -16.28 9.02
C VAL A 154 -10.71 -15.39 8.81
N GLY A 155 -9.93 -15.64 7.76
CA GLY A 155 -8.72 -14.91 7.44
C GLY A 155 -8.66 -14.53 5.96
N PRO A 156 -8.74 -13.24 5.62
CA PRO A 156 -8.56 -12.77 4.26
C PRO A 156 -7.10 -12.89 3.83
N PHE A 157 -6.87 -13.02 2.53
CA PHE A 157 -5.54 -13.04 1.89
C PHE A 157 -4.60 -14.17 2.36
N HIS A 158 -5.10 -15.15 3.07
CA HIS A 158 -4.30 -16.30 3.50
C HIS A 158 -3.98 -17.21 2.31
N ALA A 159 -2.72 -17.62 2.19
CA ALA A 159 -2.23 -18.53 1.15
C ALA A 159 -2.28 -18.01 -0.29
N GLY A 160 -2.32 -16.69 -0.51
CA GLY A 160 -2.27 -16.18 -1.87
C GLY A 160 -2.19 -14.66 -1.99
N SER A 161 -1.63 -14.23 -3.11
CA SER A 161 -1.60 -12.83 -3.51
C SER A 161 -2.90 -12.45 -4.21
N LEU A 162 -3.40 -11.27 -3.91
CA LEU A 162 -4.53 -10.68 -4.60
C LEU A 162 -4.16 -10.30 -6.04
N ARG A 163 -5.08 -10.51 -6.95
CA ARG A 163 -5.02 -10.07 -8.35
C ARG A 163 -6.29 -9.31 -8.68
N MET A 164 -6.14 -8.25 -9.45
CA MET A 164 -7.26 -7.43 -9.91
C MET A 164 -7.15 -7.16 -11.41
N THR A 165 -8.29 -6.97 -12.04
CA THR A 165 -8.42 -6.51 -13.42
C THR A 165 -9.76 -5.84 -13.61
N GLU A 166 -9.83 -4.90 -14.54
CA GLU A 166 -11.07 -4.26 -15.00
C GLU A 166 -11.53 -4.90 -16.32
N SER A 167 -12.82 -5.07 -16.47
CA SER A 167 -13.46 -5.41 -17.74
C SER A 167 -14.92 -4.96 -17.73
N ASP A 168 -15.35 -4.34 -18.80
CA ASP A 168 -16.73 -3.95 -19.07
C ASP A 168 -17.42 -3.16 -17.94
N GLY A 169 -16.66 -2.31 -17.25
CA GLY A 169 -17.15 -1.49 -16.13
C GLY A 169 -17.21 -2.22 -14.80
N TYR A 170 -16.57 -3.37 -14.72
CA TYR A 170 -16.44 -4.13 -13.48
C TYR A 170 -14.98 -4.31 -13.08
N LEU A 171 -14.72 -4.18 -11.78
CA LEU A 171 -13.47 -4.59 -11.16
C LEU A 171 -13.62 -6.04 -10.66
N PHE A 172 -12.75 -6.92 -11.14
CA PHE A 172 -12.65 -8.29 -10.69
C PHE A 172 -11.46 -8.43 -9.75
N ILE A 173 -11.72 -9.03 -8.59
CA ILE A 173 -10.72 -9.24 -7.54
C ILE A 173 -10.67 -10.72 -7.25
N ARG A 174 -9.48 -11.31 -7.32
CA ARG A 174 -9.27 -12.71 -6.96
C ARG A 174 -8.17 -12.84 -5.92
N THR A 175 -8.49 -13.56 -4.85
CA THR A 175 -7.54 -13.86 -3.78
C THR A 175 -7.86 -15.22 -3.16
N SER A 176 -7.10 -15.61 -2.17
CA SER A 176 -7.42 -16.75 -1.32
C SER A 176 -7.77 -16.29 0.08
N HIS A 177 -8.50 -17.14 0.79
CA HIS A 177 -8.93 -16.90 2.16
C HIS A 177 -8.94 -18.22 2.96
N THR A 178 -8.95 -18.10 4.28
CA THR A 178 -9.28 -19.22 5.16
C THR A 178 -10.76 -19.15 5.48
N MET A 179 -11.48 -20.22 5.19
CA MET A 179 -12.92 -20.33 5.41
C MET A 179 -13.27 -20.59 6.89
N TYR A 180 -14.54 -20.50 7.21
CA TYR A 180 -15.10 -20.94 8.48
C TYR A 180 -14.83 -22.42 8.70
N LYS A 181 -14.95 -22.83 9.95
CA LYS A 181 -14.78 -24.23 10.32
C LYS A 181 -15.78 -25.12 9.61
N SER A 182 -15.26 -26.14 8.95
CA SER A 182 -16.05 -27.15 8.26
C SER A 182 -16.50 -28.26 9.21
N SER A 183 -17.34 -29.18 8.70
CA SER A 183 -17.86 -30.31 9.49
C SER A 183 -16.78 -31.28 10.00
N ASP A 184 -15.60 -31.27 9.40
CA ASP A 184 -14.42 -32.03 9.84
C ASP A 184 -13.65 -31.37 10.99
N GLY A 185 -14.08 -30.16 11.41
CA GLY A 185 -13.48 -29.41 12.50
C GLY A 185 -12.31 -28.49 12.11
N TYR A 186 -11.99 -28.36 10.82
CA TYR A 186 -10.87 -27.56 10.31
C TYR A 186 -11.34 -26.36 9.50
N ASN A 187 -10.51 -25.32 9.50
CA ASN A 187 -10.64 -24.15 8.63
C ASN A 187 -9.83 -24.42 7.34
N HIS A 188 -10.50 -24.60 6.24
CA HIS A 188 -9.87 -24.84 4.96
C HIS A 188 -9.57 -23.54 4.21
N GLN A 189 -8.59 -23.60 3.32
CA GLN A 189 -8.29 -22.50 2.40
C GLN A 189 -9.06 -22.67 1.09
N ALA A 190 -9.55 -21.56 0.56
CA ALA A 190 -10.22 -21.51 -0.72
C ALA A 190 -9.86 -20.23 -1.48
N ASN A 191 -10.26 -20.17 -2.74
CA ASN A 191 -10.19 -18.95 -3.51
C ASN A 191 -11.53 -18.22 -3.46
N VAL A 192 -11.49 -16.91 -3.38
CA VAL A 192 -12.63 -16.02 -3.50
C VAL A 192 -12.44 -15.11 -4.71
N THR A 193 -13.51 -14.92 -5.48
CA THR A 193 -13.58 -13.91 -6.54
C THR A 193 -14.66 -12.93 -6.15
N ILE A 194 -14.38 -11.65 -6.27
CA ILE A 194 -15.32 -10.57 -5.96
C ILE A 194 -15.46 -9.73 -7.24
N GLN A 195 -16.68 -9.52 -7.68
CA GLN A 195 -17.01 -8.65 -8.79
C GLN A 195 -17.67 -7.38 -8.26
N VAL A 196 -17.14 -6.22 -8.64
CA VAL A 196 -17.62 -4.90 -8.21
C VAL A 196 -17.98 -4.08 -9.42
N ASP A 197 -19.20 -3.56 -9.48
CA ASP A 197 -19.59 -2.54 -10.44
C ASP A 197 -18.83 -1.24 -10.13
N GLU A 198 -17.98 -0.77 -11.04
CA GLU A 198 -17.10 0.37 -10.81
C GLU A 198 -17.84 1.71 -10.72
N LYS A 199 -19.04 1.80 -11.26
CA LYS A 199 -19.82 3.05 -11.27
C LYS A 199 -20.47 3.31 -9.92
N ASN A 200 -21.04 2.30 -9.30
CA ASN A 200 -21.79 2.44 -8.05
C ASN A 200 -21.12 1.75 -6.87
N MET A 201 -20.04 1.03 -7.11
CA MET A 201 -19.27 0.25 -6.13
C MET A 201 -20.11 -0.84 -5.44
N ASN A 202 -21.11 -1.40 -6.14
CA ASN A 202 -21.87 -2.54 -5.65
C ASN A 202 -21.12 -3.84 -5.95
N ILE A 203 -21.03 -4.71 -4.95
CA ILE A 203 -20.59 -6.09 -5.17
C ILE A 203 -21.74 -6.84 -5.83
N THR A 204 -21.46 -7.48 -6.96
CA THR A 204 -22.45 -8.15 -7.79
C THR A 204 -22.27 -9.67 -7.80
N ASP A 205 -21.06 -10.16 -7.42
CA ASP A 205 -20.75 -11.59 -7.23
C ASP A 205 -19.52 -11.73 -6.31
#